data_39164ea1df170007b5c9a5e52e7cf317
#
_entry.id   39164ea1df170007b5c9a5e52e7cf317
#
_cell.length_a   1.000
_cell.length_b   1.000
_cell.length_c   1.000
_cell.angle_alpha   90.00
_cell.angle_beta   90.00
_cell.angle_gamma   90.00
#
_symmetry.space_group_name_H-M   'P 1'
#
loop_
_entity.id
_entity.type
_entity.pdbx_description
1 polymer ?
#
loop_
_entity_poly.entity_id
_entity_poly.type
_entity_poly.pdbx_seq_one_letter_code
_entity_poly.pdbx_strand_id
1 'polypeptide(L)'
;MLKKFRKNLFLLFQIIILVYFVILIFLYFYQRNLMYHPNENNYFGDKISVNIDKVKIITEDNIELLGWYHQKDLKRHKTILFFHGNAGSLENRIHKLNHFREMDVNFLII
;
A
#
# COMPACT_ATOMS: atom_id res chain seq x y z
N MET A 1 -49.23 6.46 -27.13
CA MET A 1 -48.60 6.53 -25.81
C MET A 1 -47.53 5.44 -25.59
N LEU A 2 -47.83 4.18 -25.73
CA LEU A 2 -46.91 3.03 -25.52
C LEU A 2 -45.62 3.07 -26.37
N LYS A 3 -45.65 3.47 -27.65
CA LYS A 3 -44.46 3.56 -28.50
C LYS A 3 -43.44 4.59 -27.96
N LYS A 4 -43.90 5.75 -27.49
CA LYS A 4 -43.05 6.79 -26.94
C LYS A 4 -42.44 6.32 -25.60
N PHE A 5 -43.21 5.65 -24.76
CA PHE A 5 -42.75 5.06 -23.50
C PHE A 5 -41.64 4.01 -23.76
N ARG A 6 -41.84 3.07 -24.67
CA ARG A 6 -40.83 2.05 -25.02
C ARG A 6 -39.54 2.69 -25.57
N LYS A 7 -39.67 3.74 -26.41
CA LYS A 7 -38.50 4.48 -26.91
C LYS A 7 -37.70 5.14 -25.78
N ASN A 8 -38.39 5.79 -24.85
CA ASN A 8 -37.72 6.43 -23.71
C ASN A 8 -37.08 5.40 -22.78
N LEU A 9 -37.73 4.28 -22.54
CA LEU A 9 -37.16 3.18 -21.75
C LEU A 9 -35.92 2.59 -22.41
N PHE A 10 -35.95 2.41 -23.73
CA PHE A 10 -34.78 1.93 -24.48
C PHE A 10 -33.62 2.93 -24.44
N LEU A 11 -33.90 4.22 -24.58
CA LEU A 11 -32.91 5.28 -24.45
C LEU A 11 -32.28 5.30 -23.04
N LEU A 12 -33.12 5.19 -22.01
CA LEU A 12 -32.65 5.11 -20.64
C LEU A 12 -31.69 3.92 -20.43
N PHE A 13 -32.06 2.76 -20.97
CA PHE A 13 -31.23 1.56 -20.90
C PHE A 13 -29.87 1.75 -21.60
N GLN A 14 -29.84 2.38 -22.75
CA GLN A 14 -28.59 2.71 -23.45
C GLN A 14 -27.72 3.67 -22.66
N ILE A 15 -28.32 4.68 -22.01
CA ILE A 15 -27.59 5.62 -21.15
C ILE A 15 -26.96 4.89 -19.95
N ILE A 16 -27.72 3.99 -19.31
CA ILE A 16 -27.20 3.19 -18.17
C ILE A 16 -26.00 2.35 -18.60
N ILE A 17 -26.10 1.68 -19.76
CA ILE A 17 -24.98 0.89 -20.30
C ILE A 17 -23.77 1.79 -20.59
N LEU A 18 -23.99 2.93 -21.21
CA LEU A 18 -22.91 3.87 -21.51
C LEU A 18 -22.20 4.33 -20.22
N VAL A 19 -22.98 4.75 -19.22
CA VAL A 19 -22.44 5.17 -17.92
C VAL A 19 -21.65 4.04 -17.25
N TYR A 20 -22.16 2.81 -17.29
CA TYR A 20 -21.48 1.65 -16.76
C TYR A 20 -20.10 1.46 -17.41
N PHE A 21 -20.01 1.51 -18.74
CA PHE A 21 -18.73 1.38 -19.43
C PHE A 21 -17.77 2.55 -19.13
N VAL A 22 -18.29 3.77 -19.03
CA VAL A 22 -17.46 4.93 -18.62
C VAL A 22 -16.86 4.72 -17.22
N ILE A 23 -17.67 4.21 -16.28
CA ILE A 23 -17.18 3.89 -14.92
C ILE A 23 -16.12 2.79 -14.98
N LEU A 24 -16.32 1.73 -15.74
CA LEU A 24 -15.33 0.65 -15.88
C LEU A 24 -14.00 1.16 -16.44
N ILE A 25 -14.05 1.99 -17.47
CA ILE A 25 -12.86 2.59 -18.08
C ILE A 25 -12.15 3.48 -17.05
N PHE A 26 -12.89 4.31 -16.33
CA PHE A 26 -12.35 5.14 -15.27
C PHE A 26 -11.66 4.30 -14.19
N LEU A 27 -12.33 3.27 -13.67
CA LEU A 27 -11.77 2.38 -12.66
C LEU A 27 -10.52 1.66 -13.16
N TYR A 28 -10.50 1.22 -14.41
CA TYR A 28 -9.34 0.56 -15.00
C TYR A 28 -8.10 1.45 -15.01
N PHE A 29 -8.22 2.73 -15.37
CA PHE A 29 -7.09 3.65 -15.40
C PHE A 29 -6.72 4.19 -14.01
N TYR A 30 -7.69 4.38 -13.13
CA TYR A 30 -7.46 4.99 -11.82
C TYR A 30 -7.32 3.98 -10.66
N GLN A 31 -7.45 2.67 -10.91
CA GLN A 31 -7.41 1.64 -9.86
C GLN A 31 -6.18 1.77 -8.94
N ARG A 32 -5.00 2.05 -9.49
CA ARG A 32 -3.78 2.21 -8.67
C ARG A 32 -3.89 3.40 -7.72
N ASN A 33 -4.34 4.55 -8.22
CA ASN A 33 -4.50 5.75 -7.40
C ASN A 33 -5.59 5.60 -6.33
N LEU A 34 -6.60 4.78 -6.59
CA LEU A 34 -7.67 4.49 -5.65
C LEU A 34 -7.22 3.50 -4.56
N MET A 35 -6.32 2.58 -4.89
CA MET A 35 -5.86 1.54 -3.97
C MET A 35 -4.61 1.95 -3.17
N TYR A 36 -3.70 2.70 -3.78
CA TYR A 36 -2.44 3.06 -3.18
C TYR A 36 -2.41 4.55 -2.85
N HIS A 37 -2.16 4.84 -1.58
CA HIS A 37 -2.02 6.21 -1.08
C HIS A 37 -0.63 6.38 -0.44
N PRO A 38 0.44 6.40 -1.26
CA PRO A 38 1.79 6.60 -0.74
C PRO A 38 1.91 8.02 -0.17
N ASN A 39 2.61 8.15 0.95
CA ASN A 39 3.02 9.44 1.45
C ASN A 39 4.40 9.78 0.91
N GLU A 40 4.59 11.02 0.52
CA GLU A 40 5.91 11.60 0.26
C GLU A 40 6.60 11.86 1.60
N ASN A 41 7.03 10.84 2.27
CA ASN A 41 7.66 10.97 3.56
C ASN A 41 9.17 10.78 3.46
N ASN A 42 9.82 11.43 4.39
CA ASN A 42 11.22 11.27 4.64
C ASN A 42 11.47 9.89 5.27
N TYR A 43 12.12 8.99 4.56
CA TYR A 43 12.41 7.63 5.01
C TYR A 43 13.64 7.54 5.93
N PHE A 44 14.10 8.65 6.48
CA PHE A 44 15.37 8.68 7.21
C PHE A 44 15.31 8.07 8.63
N GLY A 45 14.13 7.82 9.13
CA GLY A 45 13.97 7.17 10.45
C GLY A 45 14.42 8.02 11.63
N ASP A 46 14.51 9.34 11.47
CA ASP A 46 15.06 10.27 12.45
C ASP A 46 14.26 10.34 13.77
N LYS A 47 13.02 9.88 13.73
CA LYS A 47 12.11 9.84 14.90
C LYS A 47 12.04 8.48 15.56
N ILE A 48 12.93 7.56 15.21
CA ILE A 48 12.91 6.21 15.74
C ILE A 48 13.81 6.14 16.95
N SER A 49 13.26 5.67 18.06
CA SER A 49 13.99 5.46 19.32
C SER A 49 14.78 4.14 19.36
N VAL A 50 14.79 3.40 18.28
CA VAL A 50 15.46 2.10 18.14
C VAL A 50 16.57 2.24 17.14
N ASN A 51 17.73 1.60 17.41
CA ASN A 51 18.79 1.54 16.43
C ASN A 51 18.34 0.67 15.25
N ILE A 52 18.26 1.26 14.06
CA ILE A 52 17.88 0.59 12.82
C ILE A 52 18.96 0.75 11.77
N ASP A 53 19.16 -0.29 10.99
CA ASP A 53 19.92 -0.27 9.75
C ASP A 53 18.98 -0.07 8.57
N LYS A 54 19.30 0.89 7.70
CA LYS A 54 18.58 1.08 6.45
C LYS A 54 19.10 0.06 5.45
N VAL A 55 18.20 -0.78 4.97
CA VAL A 55 18.54 -1.82 3.99
C VAL A 55 17.87 -1.54 2.67
N LYS A 56 18.61 -1.77 1.59
CA LYS A 56 18.12 -1.73 0.22
C LYS A 56 18.05 -3.14 -0.31
N ILE A 57 16.89 -3.53 -0.78
CA ILE A 57 16.63 -4.85 -1.34
C ILE A 57 16.27 -4.64 -2.81
N ILE A 58 17.03 -5.25 -3.71
CA ILE A 58 16.74 -5.20 -5.13
C ILE A 58 15.95 -6.46 -5.51
N THR A 59 14.77 -6.26 -6.08
CA THR A 59 13.91 -7.34 -6.56
C THR A 59 14.40 -7.87 -7.90
N GLU A 60 13.89 -9.03 -8.34
CA GLU A 60 14.25 -9.64 -9.62
C GLU A 60 13.94 -8.74 -10.83
N ASP A 61 12.96 -7.88 -10.72
CA ASP A 61 12.55 -6.88 -11.71
C ASP A 61 13.27 -5.53 -11.54
N ASN A 62 14.38 -5.50 -10.78
CA ASN A 62 15.24 -4.35 -10.54
C ASN A 62 14.55 -3.17 -9.81
N ILE A 63 13.53 -3.42 -9.01
CA ILE A 63 12.95 -2.41 -8.14
C ILE A 63 13.73 -2.36 -6.82
N GLU A 64 14.15 -1.17 -6.42
CA GLU A 64 14.79 -0.95 -5.13
C GLU A 64 13.71 -0.77 -4.05
N LEU A 65 13.69 -1.70 -3.10
CA LEU A 65 12.87 -1.59 -1.90
C LEU A 65 13.71 -1.05 -0.76
N LEU A 66 13.16 -0.10 -0.02
CA LEU A 66 13.77 0.41 1.19
C LEU A 66 13.16 -0.30 2.40
N GLY A 67 14.01 -0.80 3.28
CA GLY A 67 13.60 -1.43 4.52
C GLY A 67 14.33 -0.87 5.73
N TRP A 68 13.74 -1.07 6.91
CA TRP A 68 14.36 -0.82 8.20
C TRP A 68 14.57 -2.12 8.94
N TYR A 69 15.82 -2.41 9.24
CA TYR A 69 16.24 -3.61 9.95
C TYR A 69 16.71 -3.28 11.36
N HIS A 70 16.19 -4.00 12.34
CA HIS A 70 16.70 -3.98 13.71
C HIS A 70 17.19 -5.37 14.09
N GLN A 71 18.47 -5.46 14.38
CA GLN A 71 19.11 -6.67 14.85
C GLN A 71 19.31 -6.58 16.37
N LYS A 72 18.69 -7.47 17.11
CA LYS A 72 18.93 -7.65 18.54
C LYS A 72 19.92 -8.78 18.79
N ASP A 73 19.64 -9.98 18.32
CA ASP A 73 20.55 -11.13 18.34
C ASP A 73 20.10 -12.18 17.31
N LEU A 74 20.90 -12.38 16.26
CA LEU A 74 20.58 -13.36 15.20
C LEU A 74 20.67 -14.82 15.66
N LYS A 75 21.44 -15.11 16.70
CA LYS A 75 21.62 -16.49 17.19
C LYS A 75 20.53 -16.93 18.13
N ARG A 76 19.94 -16.00 18.86
CA ARG A 76 18.96 -16.28 19.92
C ARG A 76 17.54 -15.92 19.54
N HIS A 77 17.34 -14.94 18.68
CA HIS A 77 16.02 -14.39 18.40
C HIS A 77 15.60 -14.64 16.96
N LYS A 78 14.31 -14.91 16.77
CA LYS A 78 13.70 -15.03 15.44
C LYS A 78 13.61 -13.65 14.80
N THR A 79 13.59 -13.62 13.47
CA THR A 79 13.37 -12.39 12.71
C THR A 79 11.94 -12.31 12.22
N ILE A 80 11.26 -11.21 12.53
CA ILE A 80 9.95 -10.87 11.99
C ILE A 80 10.16 -10.07 10.71
N LEU A 81 9.56 -10.52 9.62
CA LEU A 81 9.45 -9.76 8.38
C LEU A 81 8.05 -9.14 8.33
N PHE A 82 7.99 -7.81 8.27
CA PHE A 82 6.75 -7.07 8.27
C PHE A 82 6.60 -6.27 6.98
N PHE A 83 5.53 -6.54 6.25
CA PHE A 83 5.13 -5.78 5.08
C PHE A 83 4.02 -4.80 5.46
N HIS A 84 4.20 -3.53 5.14
CA HIS A 84 3.15 -2.56 5.39
C HIS A 84 2.08 -2.60 4.28
N GLY A 85 0.89 -2.06 4.58
CA GLY A 85 -0.23 -2.03 3.65
C GLY A 85 -0.15 -0.91 2.61
N ASN A 86 -1.22 -0.73 1.84
CA ASN A 86 -1.30 0.12 0.65
C ASN A 86 -1.19 1.63 0.89
N ALA A 87 -1.27 2.09 2.13
CA ALA A 87 -1.28 3.51 2.45
C ALA A 87 -0.09 3.90 3.32
N GLY A 88 0.39 5.13 3.13
CA GLY A 88 1.48 5.69 3.91
C GLY A 88 2.86 5.20 3.49
N SER A 89 3.77 5.21 4.43
CA SER A 89 5.19 4.87 4.25
C SER A 89 5.75 4.16 5.49
N LEU A 90 7.03 3.81 5.48
CA LEU A 90 7.74 3.26 6.63
C LEU A 90 7.62 4.17 7.86
N GLU A 91 7.72 5.49 7.68
CA GLU A 91 7.62 6.45 8.78
C GLU A 91 6.30 6.33 9.55
N ASN A 92 5.20 6.05 8.87
CA ASN A 92 3.90 5.81 9.52
C ASN A 92 3.88 4.52 10.36
N ARG A 93 4.93 3.69 10.29
CA ARG A 93 5.06 2.41 11.02
C ARG A 93 5.96 2.50 12.26
N ILE A 94 6.44 3.67 12.62
CA ILE A 94 7.31 3.89 13.79
C ILE A 94 6.70 3.30 15.08
N HIS A 95 5.38 3.40 15.24
CA HIS A 95 4.70 2.80 16.39
C HIS A 95 4.84 1.27 16.44
N LYS A 96 4.91 0.59 15.28
CA LYS A 96 5.16 -0.87 15.23
C LYS A 96 6.57 -1.20 15.66
N LEU A 97 7.55 -0.41 15.23
CA LEU A 97 8.94 -0.58 15.64
C LEU A 97 9.10 -0.47 17.15
N ASN A 98 8.48 0.53 17.77
CA ASN A 98 8.52 0.71 19.21
C ASN A 98 7.92 -0.48 19.96
N HIS A 99 6.89 -1.10 19.40
CA HIS A 99 6.29 -2.32 19.95
C HIS A 99 7.23 -3.52 19.83
N PHE A 100 7.84 -3.73 18.66
CA PHE A 100 8.80 -4.84 18.45
C PHE A 100 10.07 -4.70 19.29
N ARG A 101 10.48 -3.47 19.65
CA ARG A 101 11.63 -3.22 20.52
C ARG A 101 11.50 -3.93 21.87
N GLU A 102 10.30 -4.00 22.41
CA GLU A 102 10.03 -4.64 23.71
C GLU A 102 10.03 -6.17 23.62
N MET A 103 9.98 -6.71 22.40
CA MET A 103 9.99 -8.15 22.17
C MET A 103 11.44 -8.66 21.97
N ASP A 104 11.65 -9.94 22.26
CA ASP A 104 12.92 -10.63 22.01
C ASP A 104 12.95 -11.15 20.56
N VAL A 105 12.97 -10.20 19.62
CA VAL A 105 12.97 -10.49 18.17
C VAL A 105 13.87 -9.52 17.42
N ASN A 106 14.42 -10.00 16.31
CA ASN A 106 14.91 -9.13 15.25
C ASN A 106 13.73 -8.77 14.34
N PHE A 107 13.77 -7.65 13.63
CA PHE A 107 12.71 -7.34 12.68
C PHE A 107 13.23 -6.62 11.44
N LEU A 108 12.55 -6.86 10.33
CA LEU A 108 12.73 -6.17 9.07
C LEU A 108 11.36 -5.67 8.62
N ILE A 109 11.25 -4.37 8.38
CA ILE A 109 10.04 -3.74 7.84
C ILE A 109 10.35 -3.23 6.44
N ILE A 110 9.48 -3.56 5.48
CA ILE A 110 9.57 -3.15 4.07
C ILE A 110 8.27 -2.48 3.66
#